data_49ea3d24272599a29b3bf323c492da4e
#
_entry.id   49ea3d24272599a29b3bf323c492da4e
#
_cell.length_a   1.000
_cell.length_b   1.000
_cell.length_c   1.000
_cell.angle_alpha   90.00
_cell.angle_beta   90.00
_cell.angle_gamma   90.00
#
_symmetry.space_group_name_H-M   'P 1'
#
loop_
_entity.id
_entity.type
_entity.pdbx_description
1 polymer ?
#
loop_
_entity_poly.entity_id
_entity_poly.type
_entity_poly.pdbx_seq_one_letter_code
_entity_poly.pdbx_strand_id
1 'polypeptide(L)'
;LSAEEVSNDLAQPSILDQRSKAVNKAIANPFAFSQHRLNYILPFSYASNPNTLSATGLNTENVDNIEAKYQISVKLPLYQIENGTSGLYMGFTAVSYWQVYNGEASKPFRETNYEPELFYSWRNELTFAGFKFNQIRLGVSHQSNGQSGLRSRSWNRIFASAMFSDEDSFYYLKAWYRIKEDPKDDPFDSTGDDNPDITTFLGHTEFGYGTKLGSFNLITLIRNNLKTSENKGSVELNLSYPISERYELLMQYFNGYGDSLVDYNHHQQR
;
A
#
# COMPACT_ATOMS: atom_id res chain seq x y z
N LEU A 1 -8.17 55.82 -18.49
CA LEU A 1 -6.79 55.50 -18.13
C LEU A 1 -6.80 54.20 -17.39
N SER A 2 -6.35 53.21 -18.07
CA SER A 2 -6.34 51.81 -17.75
C SER A 2 -5.59 51.49 -16.44
N ALA A 3 -6.25 50.85 -15.52
CA ALA A 3 -5.62 50.03 -14.51
C ALA A 3 -5.51 48.59 -15.06
N GLU A 4 -4.31 48.09 -15.16
CA GLU A 4 -3.99 46.72 -15.52
C GLU A 4 -4.69 45.79 -14.56
N GLU A 5 -5.62 44.99 -15.04
CA GLU A 5 -6.02 43.73 -14.41
C GLU A 5 -4.86 42.77 -14.55
N VAL A 6 -4.02 42.72 -13.53
CA VAL A 6 -3.12 41.59 -13.31
C VAL A 6 -4.01 40.41 -12.95
N SER A 7 -4.36 39.59 -13.92
CA SER A 7 -4.97 38.28 -13.67
C SER A 7 -3.96 37.41 -12.91
N ASN A 8 -4.18 37.33 -11.61
CA ASN A 8 -3.57 36.29 -10.79
C ASN A 8 -4.19 34.95 -11.22
N ASP A 9 -3.60 34.36 -12.24
CA ASP A 9 -3.85 32.98 -12.62
C ASP A 9 -3.22 32.07 -11.53
N LEU A 10 -3.93 31.96 -10.41
CA LEU A 10 -3.59 31.03 -9.34
C LEU A 10 -3.85 29.64 -9.92
N ALA A 11 -2.79 29.02 -10.43
CA ALA A 11 -2.80 27.63 -10.85
C ALA A 11 -3.56 26.80 -9.79
N GLN A 12 -4.58 26.07 -10.22
CA GLN A 12 -5.38 25.25 -9.31
C GLN A 12 -4.45 24.28 -8.57
N PRO A 13 -4.57 24.14 -7.24
CA PRO A 13 -3.68 23.26 -6.50
C PRO A 13 -3.85 21.82 -6.96
N SER A 14 -2.75 21.13 -7.22
CA SER A 14 -2.76 19.70 -7.63
C SER A 14 -3.50 18.84 -6.60
N ILE A 15 -3.97 17.67 -7.03
CA ILE A 15 -4.63 16.68 -6.15
C ILE A 15 -3.76 16.37 -4.92
N LEU A 16 -2.44 16.30 -5.10
CA LEU A 16 -1.51 16.06 -4.01
C LEU A 16 -1.35 17.27 -3.08
N ASP A 17 -1.46 18.50 -3.59
CA ASP A 17 -1.43 19.71 -2.78
C ASP A 17 -2.69 19.83 -1.91
N GLN A 18 -3.87 19.53 -2.45
CA GLN A 18 -5.12 19.48 -1.69
C GLN A 18 -5.04 18.44 -0.57
N ARG A 19 -4.55 17.24 -0.88
CA ARG A 19 -4.33 16.18 0.11
C ARG A 19 -3.28 16.60 1.16
N SER A 20 -2.19 17.23 0.75
CA SER A 20 -1.17 17.75 1.66
C SER A 20 -1.72 18.78 2.63
N LYS A 21 -2.57 19.72 2.18
CA LYS A 21 -3.23 20.72 3.04
C LYS A 21 -4.15 20.05 4.07
N ALA A 22 -4.94 19.05 3.66
CA ALA A 22 -5.82 18.31 4.56
C ALA A 22 -5.01 17.53 5.62
N VAL A 23 -3.93 16.88 5.22
CA VAL A 23 -3.01 16.18 6.12
C VAL A 23 -2.33 17.14 7.08
N ASN A 24 -1.83 18.30 6.62
CA ASN A 24 -1.20 19.30 7.47
C ASN A 24 -2.16 19.88 8.51
N LYS A 25 -3.42 20.08 8.16
CA LYS A 25 -4.46 20.50 9.11
C LYS A 25 -4.73 19.43 10.19
N ALA A 26 -4.67 18.16 9.84
CA ALA A 26 -4.79 17.06 10.79
C ALA A 26 -3.55 16.92 11.69
N ILE A 27 -2.36 17.20 11.17
CA ILE A 27 -1.07 17.13 11.89
C ILE A 27 -0.89 18.27 12.91
N ALA A 28 -1.65 19.36 12.82
CA ALA A 28 -1.64 20.42 13.83
C ALA A 28 -2.02 19.91 15.25
N ASN A 29 -2.63 18.73 15.34
CA ASN A 29 -2.80 18.00 16.60
C ASN A 29 -1.66 16.96 16.74
N PRO A 30 -0.77 17.08 17.74
CA PRO A 30 0.37 16.17 17.92
C PRO A 30 -0.03 14.70 18.20
N PHE A 31 -1.31 14.44 18.48
CA PHE A 31 -1.86 13.11 18.68
C PHE A 31 -2.67 12.61 17.48
N ALA A 32 -2.77 13.37 16.38
CA ALA A 32 -3.57 12.98 15.24
C ALA A 32 -2.81 12.00 14.33
N PHE A 33 -3.36 10.82 14.17
CA PHE A 33 -2.98 9.93 13.07
C PHE A 33 -3.47 10.51 11.75
N SER A 34 -2.61 10.51 10.75
CA SER A 34 -2.98 10.86 9.37
C SER A 34 -2.94 9.63 8.48
N GLN A 35 -3.71 9.67 7.41
CA GLN A 35 -3.71 8.61 6.42
C GLN A 35 -2.31 8.43 5.81
N HIS A 36 -1.85 7.16 5.74
CA HIS A 36 -0.58 6.79 5.13
C HIS A 36 -0.78 6.24 3.72
N ARG A 37 -1.54 5.15 3.60
CA ARG A 37 -2.02 4.56 2.34
C ARG A 37 -3.54 4.67 2.27
N LEU A 38 -4.15 4.06 1.28
CA LEU A 38 -5.61 4.00 1.14
C LEU A 38 -6.21 3.25 2.33
N ASN A 39 -7.26 3.81 2.96
CA ASN A 39 -8.08 3.11 3.95
C ASN A 39 -9.36 2.66 3.27
N TYR A 40 -9.71 1.39 3.39
CA TYR A 40 -10.92 0.86 2.77
C TYR A 40 -11.48 -0.36 3.51
N ILE A 41 -12.75 -0.61 3.26
CA ILE A 41 -13.45 -1.85 3.60
C ILE A 41 -14.16 -2.32 2.33
N LEU A 42 -13.85 -3.52 1.90
CA LEU A 42 -14.53 -4.25 0.82
C LEU A 42 -15.33 -5.37 1.48
N PRO A 43 -16.64 -5.17 1.72
CA PRO A 43 -17.46 -6.20 2.35
C PRO A 43 -17.47 -7.50 1.55
N PHE A 44 -17.42 -7.40 0.23
CA PHE A 44 -17.41 -8.53 -0.69
C PHE A 44 -16.14 -8.47 -1.54
N SER A 45 -15.32 -9.51 -1.45
CA SER A 45 -14.11 -9.70 -2.23
C SER A 45 -14.05 -11.16 -2.67
N TYR A 46 -14.06 -11.40 -3.98
CA TYR A 46 -14.00 -12.74 -4.54
C TYR A 46 -12.55 -13.09 -4.89
N ALA A 47 -12.02 -14.17 -4.33
CA ALA A 47 -10.72 -14.75 -4.67
C ALA A 47 -10.93 -15.99 -5.55
N SER A 48 -10.31 -16.01 -6.74
CA SER A 48 -10.49 -17.14 -7.67
C SER A 48 -9.84 -18.43 -7.16
N ASN A 49 -8.79 -18.32 -6.37
CA ASN A 49 -8.00 -19.43 -5.87
C ASN A 49 -7.42 -19.11 -4.48
N PRO A 50 -8.25 -19.09 -3.42
CA PRO A 50 -7.77 -18.75 -2.09
C PRO A 50 -6.78 -19.78 -1.55
N ASN A 51 -5.67 -19.31 -0.96
CA ASN A 51 -4.67 -20.17 -0.36
C ASN A 51 -5.18 -20.72 0.98
N THR A 52 -5.14 -22.03 1.11
CA THR A 52 -5.68 -22.76 2.25
C THR A 52 -4.70 -22.93 3.42
N LEU A 53 -3.44 -22.55 3.25
CA LEU A 53 -2.41 -22.59 4.30
C LEU A 53 -2.56 -21.51 5.37
N SER A 54 -3.47 -20.56 5.18
CA SER A 54 -3.43 -19.27 5.85
C SER A 54 -3.94 -19.27 7.29
N ALA A 55 -4.95 -20.01 7.65
CA ALA A 55 -5.53 -19.89 9.00
C ALA A 55 -5.78 -21.26 9.66
N THR A 56 -5.73 -21.28 10.99
CA THR A 56 -6.10 -22.48 11.76
C THR A 56 -7.58 -22.80 11.52
N GLY A 57 -7.86 -24.06 11.17
CA GLY A 57 -9.22 -24.53 10.88
C GLY A 57 -9.67 -24.36 9.43
N LEU A 58 -8.89 -23.67 8.59
CA LEU A 58 -9.15 -23.63 7.15
C LEU A 58 -8.32 -24.70 6.41
N ASN A 59 -8.95 -25.32 5.43
CA ASN A 59 -8.35 -26.27 4.49
C ASN A 59 -9.00 -26.15 3.11
N THR A 60 -8.57 -26.95 2.15
CA THR A 60 -9.08 -26.92 0.78
C THR A 60 -10.59 -27.15 0.64
N GLU A 61 -11.22 -27.75 1.62
CA GLU A 61 -12.65 -28.13 1.57
C GLU A 61 -13.55 -27.06 2.19
N ASN A 62 -13.00 -26.22 3.10
CA ASN A 62 -13.80 -25.30 3.89
C ASN A 62 -13.39 -23.83 3.79
N VAL A 63 -12.56 -23.44 2.81
CA VAL A 63 -12.24 -22.04 2.55
C VAL A 63 -13.17 -21.48 1.47
N ASP A 64 -13.84 -20.38 1.75
CA ASP A 64 -14.75 -19.71 0.82
C ASP A 64 -13.97 -18.78 -0.13
N ASN A 65 -14.44 -18.70 -1.39
CA ASN A 65 -13.93 -17.74 -2.38
C ASN A 65 -14.34 -16.30 -2.08
N ILE A 66 -15.42 -16.12 -1.30
CA ILE A 66 -15.93 -14.79 -0.92
C ILE A 66 -15.53 -14.49 0.51
N GLU A 67 -14.85 -13.38 0.69
CA GLU A 67 -14.40 -12.90 2.00
C GLU A 67 -14.50 -11.38 2.07
N ALA A 68 -14.46 -10.80 3.25
CA ALA A 68 -14.28 -9.37 3.41
C ALA A 68 -12.77 -9.04 3.39
N LYS A 69 -12.39 -7.94 2.73
CA LYS A 69 -11.03 -7.40 2.74
C LYS A 69 -11.07 -5.97 3.25
N TYR A 70 -10.17 -5.62 4.17
CA TYR A 70 -10.03 -4.23 4.59
C TYR A 70 -8.57 -3.85 4.83
N GLN A 71 -8.30 -2.58 4.67
CA GLN A 71 -6.99 -1.98 4.96
C GLN A 71 -7.14 -0.77 5.86
N ILE A 72 -6.35 -0.75 6.92
CA ILE A 72 -6.17 0.40 7.79
C ILE A 72 -4.70 0.82 7.67
N SER A 73 -4.47 2.08 7.31
CA SER A 73 -3.13 2.61 7.12
C SER A 73 -3.03 4.04 7.64
N VAL A 74 -2.19 4.19 8.65
CA VAL A 74 -1.99 5.45 9.36
C VAL A 74 -0.51 5.78 9.46
N LYS A 75 -0.20 7.05 9.65
CA LYS A 75 1.14 7.52 10.00
C LYS A 75 1.09 8.56 11.11
N LEU A 76 2.14 8.59 11.91
CA LEU A 76 2.36 9.52 12.99
C LEU A 76 3.67 10.28 12.72
N PRO A 77 3.71 11.62 12.78
CA PRO A 77 4.95 12.37 12.75
C PRO A 77 5.68 12.18 14.09
N LEU A 78 6.95 11.76 14.01
CA LEU A 78 7.85 11.68 15.19
C LEU A 78 8.67 12.97 15.33
N TYR A 79 9.04 13.57 14.21
CA TYR A 79 9.76 14.82 14.12
C TYR A 79 9.40 15.53 12.82
N GLN A 80 9.16 16.82 12.88
CA GLN A 80 8.90 17.66 11.70
C GLN A 80 9.77 18.92 11.76
N ILE A 81 10.27 19.34 10.61
CA ILE A 81 10.94 20.63 10.44
C ILE A 81 9.86 21.73 10.46
N GLU A 82 10.17 22.90 11.01
CA GLU A 82 9.24 24.00 11.30
C GLU A 82 8.30 24.38 10.13
N ASN A 83 8.69 24.17 8.90
CA ASN A 83 7.85 24.45 7.72
C ASN A 83 6.89 23.31 7.34
N GLY A 84 6.84 22.21 8.11
CA GLY A 84 5.95 21.06 7.86
C GLY A 84 6.21 20.30 6.56
N THR A 85 7.30 20.60 5.86
CA THR A 85 7.61 20.07 4.54
C THR A 85 8.37 18.75 4.58
N SER A 86 9.16 18.54 5.64
CA SER A 86 9.99 17.35 5.80
C SER A 86 9.93 16.85 7.24
N GLY A 87 10.20 15.55 7.46
CA GLY A 87 10.16 15.00 8.81
C GLY A 87 10.36 13.49 8.86
N LEU A 88 10.52 13.01 10.10
CA LEU A 88 10.56 11.59 10.44
C LEU A 88 9.16 11.11 10.81
N TYR A 89 8.73 10.01 10.26
CA TYR A 89 7.40 9.44 10.44
C TYR A 89 7.48 7.96 10.80
N MET A 90 6.56 7.53 11.64
CA MET A 90 6.21 6.13 11.80
C MET A 90 4.93 5.86 11.03
N GLY A 91 4.95 4.89 10.13
CA GLY A 91 3.79 4.40 9.40
C GLY A 91 3.38 3.01 9.91
N PHE A 92 2.09 2.71 9.81
CA PHE A 92 1.58 1.37 10.09
C PHE A 92 0.46 1.05 9.11
N THR A 93 0.54 -0.11 8.47
CA THR A 93 -0.51 -0.63 7.60
C THR A 93 -0.90 -2.03 8.04
N ALA A 94 -2.19 -2.28 8.16
CA ALA A 94 -2.75 -3.60 8.35
C ALA A 94 -3.73 -3.91 7.22
N VAL A 95 -3.57 -5.09 6.60
CA VAL A 95 -4.50 -5.61 5.59
C VAL A 95 -5.03 -6.94 6.08
N SER A 96 -6.35 -7.08 6.16
CA SER A 96 -6.99 -8.30 6.64
C SER A 96 -7.94 -8.89 5.61
N TYR A 97 -7.96 -10.19 5.55
CA TYR A 97 -8.82 -11.04 4.75
C TYR A 97 -9.66 -11.90 5.69
N TRP A 98 -10.95 -11.65 5.72
CA TRP A 98 -11.84 -12.20 6.73
C TRP A 98 -12.94 -13.06 6.10
N GLN A 99 -12.94 -14.34 6.41
CA GLN A 99 -13.95 -15.32 5.99
C GLN A 99 -15.29 -15.11 6.72
N VAL A 100 -15.76 -13.87 6.77
CA VAL A 100 -16.92 -13.44 7.59
C VAL A 100 -18.20 -14.19 7.24
N TYR A 101 -18.32 -14.70 6.02
CA TYR A 101 -19.49 -15.44 5.53
C TYR A 101 -19.38 -16.95 5.75
N ASN A 102 -18.17 -17.45 6.08
CA ASN A 102 -17.88 -18.86 6.26
C ASN A 102 -18.35 -19.36 7.64
N GLY A 103 -19.58 -19.86 7.70
CA GLY A 103 -20.18 -20.39 8.93
C GLY A 103 -19.57 -21.73 9.37
N GLU A 104 -19.10 -22.54 8.42
CA GLU A 104 -18.54 -23.87 8.70
C GLU A 104 -17.20 -23.79 9.43
N ALA A 105 -16.38 -22.79 9.11
CA ALA A 105 -15.09 -22.56 9.72
C ALA A 105 -15.14 -21.55 10.89
N SER A 106 -16.32 -21.21 11.42
CA SER A 106 -16.47 -20.22 12.51
C SER A 106 -15.94 -18.83 12.17
N LYS A 107 -16.01 -18.42 10.89
CA LYS A 107 -15.70 -17.06 10.40
C LYS A 107 -14.29 -16.55 10.76
N PRO A 108 -13.21 -17.28 10.49
CA PRO A 108 -11.88 -16.87 10.89
C PRO A 108 -11.34 -15.75 10.00
N PHE A 109 -10.33 -15.01 10.51
CA PHE A 109 -9.43 -14.28 9.63
C PHE A 109 -8.56 -15.29 8.89
N ARG A 110 -8.61 -15.27 7.55
CA ARG A 110 -7.76 -16.11 6.71
C ARG A 110 -6.32 -15.64 6.79
N GLU A 111 -6.11 -14.34 6.71
CA GLU A 111 -4.80 -13.73 6.76
C GLU A 111 -4.91 -12.28 7.27
N THR A 112 -3.89 -11.84 7.99
CA THR A 112 -3.70 -10.42 8.30
C THR A 112 -2.22 -10.10 8.16
N ASN A 113 -1.91 -9.08 7.38
CA ASN A 113 -0.55 -8.60 7.18
C ASN A 113 -0.36 -7.27 7.89
N TYR A 114 0.71 -7.15 8.65
CA TYR A 114 1.11 -5.97 9.40
C TYR A 114 2.39 -5.41 8.79
N GLU A 115 2.42 -4.11 8.51
CA GLU A 115 3.59 -3.44 7.94
C GLU A 115 3.89 -2.14 8.71
N PRO A 116 4.65 -2.18 9.83
CA PRO A 116 5.27 -1.01 10.41
C PRO A 116 6.39 -0.49 9.51
N GLU A 117 6.47 0.83 9.39
CA GLU A 117 7.48 1.55 8.61
C GLU A 117 8.05 2.71 9.44
N LEU A 118 9.34 2.94 9.34
CA LEU A 118 9.99 4.15 9.85
C LEU A 118 10.69 4.83 8.67
N PHE A 119 10.34 6.07 8.37
CA PHE A 119 10.86 6.75 7.19
C PHE A 119 11.02 8.25 7.41
N TYR A 120 12.06 8.80 6.80
CA TYR A 120 12.19 10.23 6.62
C TYR A 120 11.58 10.63 5.27
N SER A 121 10.82 11.71 5.29
CA SER A 121 10.10 12.25 4.13
C SER A 121 10.61 13.65 3.85
N TRP A 122 11.16 13.86 2.66
CA TRP A 122 11.48 15.18 2.12
C TRP A 122 10.35 15.60 1.18
N ARG A 123 9.73 16.71 1.48
CA ARG A 123 8.81 17.37 0.55
C ARG A 123 9.58 18.38 -0.28
N ASN A 124 9.22 18.49 -1.53
CA ASN A 124 9.84 19.37 -2.49
C ASN A 124 8.77 19.98 -3.41
N GLU A 125 9.06 21.17 -3.93
CA GLU A 125 8.22 21.87 -4.89
C GLU A 125 8.95 22.07 -6.23
N LEU A 126 10.06 21.37 -6.45
CA LEU A 126 10.82 21.42 -7.68
C LEU A 126 9.94 20.98 -8.85
N THR A 127 9.86 21.82 -9.88
CA THR A 127 9.19 21.49 -11.12
C THR A 127 10.24 21.30 -12.21
N PHE A 128 10.15 20.18 -12.92
CA PHE A 128 11.05 19.85 -14.02
C PHE A 128 10.27 19.12 -15.13
N ALA A 129 10.43 19.55 -16.37
CA ALA A 129 9.79 18.96 -17.55
C ALA A 129 8.26 18.78 -17.43
N GLY A 130 7.56 19.72 -16.78
CA GLY A 130 6.12 19.68 -16.57
C GLY A 130 5.66 18.84 -15.37
N PHE A 131 6.58 18.20 -14.65
CA PHE A 131 6.26 17.42 -13.44
C PHE A 131 6.70 18.18 -12.20
N LYS A 132 5.85 18.17 -11.19
CA LYS A 132 6.16 18.62 -9.84
C LYS A 132 6.64 17.43 -9.00
N PHE A 133 7.86 17.53 -8.47
CA PHE A 133 8.37 16.56 -7.49
C PHE A 133 7.81 16.88 -6.12
N ASN A 134 6.89 16.06 -5.65
CA ASN A 134 6.16 16.33 -4.41
C ASN A 134 6.87 15.80 -3.18
N GLN A 135 7.47 14.61 -3.28
CA GLN A 135 7.99 13.94 -2.10
C GLN A 135 9.02 12.86 -2.46
N ILE A 136 10.07 12.77 -1.65
CA ILE A 136 10.97 11.62 -1.60
C ILE A 136 10.91 11.05 -0.18
N ARG A 137 10.95 9.73 -0.05
CA ARG A 137 11.03 9.03 1.24
C ARG A 137 12.17 8.03 1.20
N LEU A 138 12.86 7.89 2.34
CA LEU A 138 13.82 6.84 2.61
C LEU A 138 13.49 6.23 3.96
N GLY A 139 13.44 4.91 4.06
CA GLY A 139 13.02 4.28 5.29
C GLY A 139 13.29 2.78 5.34
N VAL A 140 12.84 2.21 6.44
CA VAL A 140 12.84 0.77 6.69
C VAL A 140 11.41 0.31 6.91
N SER A 141 11.11 -0.91 6.51
CA SER A 141 9.82 -1.56 6.78
C SER A 141 10.03 -3.00 7.20
N HIS A 142 9.25 -3.43 8.17
CA HIS A 142 9.02 -4.82 8.49
C HIS A 142 7.62 -5.18 8.00
N GLN A 143 7.46 -6.36 7.40
CA GLN A 143 6.13 -6.86 7.07
C GLN A 143 6.03 -8.32 7.51
N SER A 144 4.98 -8.65 8.26
CA SER A 144 4.74 -9.98 8.77
C SER A 144 3.25 -10.28 8.85
N ASN A 145 2.90 -11.56 8.91
CA ASN A 145 1.52 -11.97 9.13
C ASN A 145 1.24 -12.42 10.58
N GLY A 146 2.23 -12.37 11.47
CA GLY A 146 2.05 -12.74 12.87
C GLY A 146 1.70 -14.21 13.10
N GLN A 147 1.92 -15.07 12.11
CA GLN A 147 1.68 -16.51 12.22
C GLN A 147 2.96 -17.23 12.63
N SER A 148 2.82 -18.52 12.97
CA SER A 148 3.93 -19.41 13.35
C SER A 148 4.00 -20.65 12.46
N GLY A 149 5.15 -21.33 12.48
CA GLY A 149 5.40 -22.55 11.74
C GLY A 149 5.27 -22.36 10.24
N LEU A 150 4.69 -23.32 9.54
CA LEU A 150 4.55 -23.29 8.06
C LEU A 150 3.76 -22.11 7.51
N ARG A 151 3.02 -21.40 8.35
CA ARG A 151 2.21 -20.25 7.97
C ARG A 151 2.93 -18.92 8.20
N SER A 152 4.03 -18.93 8.93
CA SER A 152 4.82 -17.73 9.20
C SER A 152 5.33 -17.11 7.90
N ARG A 153 5.14 -15.80 7.75
CA ARG A 153 5.69 -15.01 6.66
C ARG A 153 6.14 -13.68 7.20
N SER A 154 7.39 -13.32 6.92
CA SER A 154 7.94 -12.02 7.26
C SER A 154 9.08 -11.62 6.35
N TRP A 155 9.33 -10.35 6.23
CA TRP A 155 10.52 -9.81 5.57
C TRP A 155 10.81 -8.37 5.98
N ASN A 156 12.08 -8.03 5.95
CA ASN A 156 12.60 -6.71 6.28
C ASN A 156 13.14 -6.02 5.02
N ARG A 157 12.89 -4.72 4.87
CA ARG A 157 13.28 -3.95 3.69
C ARG A 157 13.83 -2.58 4.07
N ILE A 158 14.86 -2.14 3.35
CA ILE A 158 15.18 -0.72 3.21
C ILE A 158 14.52 -0.26 1.92
N PHE A 159 13.84 0.88 1.94
CA PHE A 159 13.17 1.37 0.75
C PHE A 159 13.43 2.85 0.49
N ALA A 160 13.37 3.21 -0.79
CA ALA A 160 13.28 4.57 -1.25
C ALA A 160 12.01 4.72 -2.10
N SER A 161 11.33 5.86 -2.01
CA SER A 161 10.21 6.16 -2.89
C SER A 161 10.18 7.61 -3.29
N ALA A 162 9.67 7.87 -4.49
CA ALA A 162 9.44 9.20 -5.02
C ALA A 162 7.98 9.34 -5.46
N MET A 163 7.42 10.52 -5.27
CA MET A 163 6.09 10.88 -5.73
C MET A 163 6.17 12.19 -6.49
N PHE A 164 5.59 12.21 -7.67
CA PHE A 164 5.54 13.38 -8.53
C PHE A 164 4.18 13.46 -9.22
N SER A 165 3.79 14.65 -9.64
CA SER A 165 2.49 14.91 -10.25
C SER A 165 2.61 15.89 -11.42
N ASP A 166 1.68 15.80 -12.33
CA ASP A 166 1.29 16.86 -13.24
C ASP A 166 -0.07 17.47 -12.79
N GLU A 167 -0.79 18.13 -13.70
CA GLU A 167 -2.06 18.80 -13.39
C GLU A 167 -3.15 17.79 -12.99
N ASP A 168 -3.26 16.65 -13.68
CA ASP A 168 -4.37 15.71 -13.59
C ASP A 168 -3.99 14.37 -12.97
N SER A 169 -2.69 14.08 -12.83
CA SER A 169 -2.21 12.77 -12.46
C SER A 169 -1.11 12.84 -11.41
N PHE A 170 -0.94 11.74 -10.69
CA PHE A 170 0.24 11.52 -9.88
C PHE A 170 0.91 10.20 -10.21
N TYR A 171 2.20 10.16 -9.97
CA TYR A 171 3.07 9.01 -10.19
C TYR A 171 3.82 8.69 -8.91
N TYR A 172 3.97 7.42 -8.64
CA TYR A 172 4.66 6.91 -7.48
C TYR A 172 5.64 5.83 -7.91
N LEU A 173 6.86 5.92 -7.44
CA LEU A 173 7.89 4.90 -7.65
C LEU A 173 8.46 4.52 -6.29
N LYS A 174 8.47 3.23 -5.98
CA LYS A 174 9.13 2.67 -4.79
C LYS A 174 10.08 1.58 -5.22
N ALA A 175 11.29 1.63 -4.67
CA ALA A 175 12.26 0.56 -4.80
C ALA A 175 12.70 0.12 -3.40
N TRP A 176 13.05 -1.15 -3.26
CA TRP A 176 13.51 -1.70 -1.99
C TRP A 176 14.62 -2.71 -2.14
N TYR A 177 15.43 -2.76 -1.10
CA TYR A 177 16.39 -3.81 -0.86
C TYR A 177 15.89 -4.68 0.29
N ARG A 178 15.78 -5.99 0.06
CA ARG A 178 15.45 -6.95 1.11
C ARG A 178 16.65 -7.16 2.01
N ILE A 179 16.49 -6.98 3.31
CA ILE A 179 17.47 -7.39 4.31
C ILE A 179 17.37 -8.90 4.43
N LYS A 180 18.45 -9.61 4.12
CA LYS A 180 18.52 -11.08 4.21
C LYS A 180 18.54 -11.51 5.66
N GLU A 181 17.88 -12.61 5.92
CA GLU A 181 17.88 -13.32 7.18
C GLU A 181 18.53 -14.70 6.98
N ASP A 182 19.00 -15.31 8.05
CA ASP A 182 19.58 -16.65 7.98
C ASP A 182 18.49 -17.68 7.65
N PRO A 183 18.80 -18.73 6.87
CA PRO A 183 17.85 -19.81 6.61
C PRO A 183 17.38 -20.46 7.91
N LYS A 184 16.12 -20.90 7.91
CA LYS A 184 15.61 -21.76 9.00
C LYS A 184 16.14 -23.19 8.84
N ASP A 185 16.59 -23.77 9.94
CA ASP A 185 16.94 -25.20 10.00
C ASP A 185 15.68 -26.07 10.07
N ASP A 186 14.66 -25.60 10.81
CA ASP A 186 13.34 -26.22 10.92
C ASP A 186 12.26 -25.16 10.58
N PRO A 187 11.24 -25.47 9.75
CA PRO A 187 10.14 -24.55 9.48
C PRO A 187 9.38 -24.04 10.71
N PHE A 188 9.49 -24.76 11.83
CA PHE A 188 8.87 -24.39 13.10
C PHE A 188 9.73 -23.48 13.98
N ASP A 189 10.97 -23.20 13.59
CA ASP A 189 11.81 -22.24 14.28
C ASP A 189 11.17 -20.86 14.31
N SER A 190 11.30 -20.17 15.44
CA SER A 190 10.78 -18.81 15.61
C SER A 190 11.66 -17.74 14.97
N THR A 191 12.88 -18.09 14.59
CA THR A 191 13.88 -17.21 13.98
C THR A 191 14.30 -17.74 12.62
N GLY A 192 14.76 -16.85 11.73
CA GLY A 192 15.21 -17.16 10.38
C GLY A 192 14.21 -16.83 9.29
N ASP A 193 14.62 -17.05 8.06
CA ASP A 193 13.91 -16.62 6.85
C ASP A 193 12.68 -17.51 6.56
N ASP A 194 11.49 -16.90 6.64
CA ASP A 194 10.22 -17.57 6.36
C ASP A 194 9.93 -17.76 4.87
N ASN A 195 10.52 -16.93 4.02
CA ASN A 195 10.18 -16.83 2.61
C ASN A 195 11.36 -16.35 1.74
N PRO A 196 12.42 -17.19 1.63
CA PRO A 196 13.70 -16.82 1.01
C PRO A 196 13.58 -16.39 -0.44
N ASP A 197 12.56 -16.82 -1.16
CA ASP A 197 12.30 -16.56 -2.57
C ASP A 197 11.28 -15.44 -2.83
N ILE A 198 10.81 -14.71 -1.82
CA ILE A 198 9.76 -13.69 -1.94
C ILE A 198 10.05 -12.64 -3.03
N THR A 199 11.32 -12.26 -3.20
CA THR A 199 11.71 -11.29 -4.24
C THR A 199 11.63 -11.84 -5.66
N THR A 200 11.54 -13.16 -5.82
CA THR A 200 11.27 -13.77 -7.13
C THR A 200 9.86 -13.45 -7.61
N PHE A 201 8.92 -13.29 -6.70
CA PHE A 201 7.51 -13.02 -6.99
C PHE A 201 7.15 -11.54 -6.90
N LEU A 202 7.56 -10.87 -5.82
CA LEU A 202 7.22 -9.47 -5.56
C LEU A 202 8.22 -8.48 -6.14
N GLY A 203 9.41 -8.95 -6.56
CA GLY A 203 10.45 -8.10 -7.12
C GLY A 203 11.06 -7.11 -6.12
N HIS A 204 11.56 -6.02 -6.66
CA HIS A 204 12.24 -4.95 -5.93
C HIS A 204 11.66 -3.57 -6.19
N THR A 205 10.57 -3.50 -6.98
CA THR A 205 10.00 -2.23 -7.43
C THR A 205 8.48 -2.25 -7.45
N GLU A 206 7.90 -1.11 -7.16
CA GLU A 206 6.46 -0.83 -7.31
C GLU A 206 6.30 0.52 -8.00
N PHE A 207 5.48 0.55 -9.03
CA PHE A 207 5.05 1.74 -9.73
C PHE A 207 3.57 1.99 -9.45
N GLY A 208 3.23 3.24 -9.18
CA GLY A 208 1.86 3.70 -9.00
C GLY A 208 1.52 4.83 -9.97
N TYR A 209 0.31 4.80 -10.47
CA TYR A 209 -0.27 5.85 -11.29
C TYR A 209 -1.67 6.17 -10.79
N GLY A 210 -1.99 7.43 -10.62
CA GLY A 210 -3.33 7.87 -10.25
C GLY A 210 -3.79 9.04 -11.09
N THR A 211 -5.06 8.99 -11.52
CA THR A 211 -5.69 10.04 -12.33
C THR A 211 -7.19 10.11 -12.10
N LYS A 212 -7.81 11.19 -12.57
CA LYS A 212 -9.26 11.32 -12.61
C LYS A 212 -9.80 10.87 -13.98
N LEU A 213 -10.85 10.06 -13.96
CA LEU A 213 -11.61 9.65 -15.14
C LEU A 213 -13.04 10.18 -14.99
N GLY A 214 -13.25 11.44 -15.38
CA GLY A 214 -14.50 12.14 -15.12
C GLY A 214 -14.77 12.27 -13.62
N SER A 215 -15.84 11.65 -13.13
CA SER A 215 -16.19 11.64 -11.70
C SER A 215 -15.51 10.52 -10.90
N PHE A 216 -14.76 9.65 -11.55
CA PHE A 216 -14.06 8.54 -10.89
C PHE A 216 -12.59 8.90 -10.64
N ASN A 217 -12.02 8.33 -9.56
CA ASN A 217 -10.58 8.31 -9.34
C ASN A 217 -10.06 6.91 -9.66
N LEU A 218 -9.03 6.81 -10.49
CA LEU A 218 -8.33 5.56 -10.79
C LEU A 218 -6.94 5.60 -10.15
N ILE A 219 -6.60 4.54 -9.41
CA ILE A 219 -5.24 4.30 -8.93
C ILE A 219 -4.82 2.91 -9.39
N THR A 220 -3.70 2.85 -10.08
CA THR A 220 -3.07 1.61 -10.55
C THR A 220 -1.76 1.41 -9.78
N LEU A 221 -1.54 0.20 -9.26
CA LEU A 221 -0.27 -0.21 -8.68
C LEU A 221 0.27 -1.42 -9.46
N ILE A 222 1.53 -1.37 -9.81
CA ILE A 222 2.22 -2.43 -10.55
C ILE A 222 3.48 -2.81 -9.80
N ARG A 223 3.61 -4.09 -9.45
CA ARG A 223 4.85 -4.68 -8.94
C ARG A 223 5.41 -5.64 -9.97
N ASN A 224 6.74 -5.69 -10.09
CA ASN A 224 7.37 -6.60 -11.04
C ASN A 224 8.80 -6.95 -10.58
N ASN A 225 9.20 -8.20 -10.82
CA ASN A 225 10.55 -8.67 -10.52
C ASN A 225 11.59 -8.29 -11.57
N LEU A 226 11.16 -7.69 -12.69
CA LEU A 226 11.97 -7.24 -13.83
C LEU A 226 12.87 -8.32 -14.46
N LYS A 227 12.56 -9.61 -14.23
CA LYS A 227 13.25 -10.72 -14.88
C LYS A 227 12.63 -11.02 -16.24
N THR A 228 13.44 -11.18 -17.25
CA THR A 228 12.97 -11.45 -18.63
C THR A 228 12.55 -12.91 -18.86
N SER A 229 13.22 -13.85 -18.19
CA SER A 229 12.96 -15.30 -18.34
C SER A 229 11.86 -15.84 -17.43
N GLU A 230 11.71 -15.26 -16.25
CA GLU A 230 10.72 -15.65 -15.24
C GLU A 230 10.01 -14.44 -14.69
N ASN A 231 9.35 -13.69 -15.56
CA ASN A 231 8.67 -12.48 -15.18
C ASN A 231 7.48 -12.78 -14.26
N LYS A 232 7.50 -12.18 -13.08
CA LYS A 232 6.44 -12.28 -12.07
C LYS A 232 6.18 -10.92 -11.47
N GLY A 233 4.96 -10.71 -11.03
CA GLY A 233 4.54 -9.45 -10.44
C GLY A 233 3.04 -9.41 -10.23
N SER A 234 2.50 -8.23 -10.06
CA SER A 234 1.06 -8.00 -9.89
C SER A 234 0.62 -6.65 -10.43
N VAL A 235 -0.64 -6.58 -10.77
CA VAL A 235 -1.36 -5.35 -11.08
C VAL A 235 -2.55 -5.24 -10.12
N GLU A 236 -2.70 -4.08 -9.49
CA GLU A 236 -3.87 -3.72 -8.70
C GLU A 236 -4.49 -2.45 -9.28
N LEU A 237 -5.79 -2.50 -9.54
CA LEU A 237 -6.60 -1.37 -10.00
C LEU A 237 -7.61 -1.01 -8.91
N ASN A 238 -7.63 0.25 -8.52
CA ASN A 238 -8.58 0.81 -7.57
C ASN A 238 -9.36 1.92 -8.28
N LEU A 239 -10.64 1.67 -8.53
CA LEU A 239 -11.57 2.64 -9.09
C LEU A 239 -12.51 3.10 -8.00
N SER A 240 -12.51 4.40 -7.69
CA SER A 240 -13.38 4.96 -6.67
C SER A 240 -14.28 6.07 -7.21
N TYR A 241 -15.47 6.17 -6.64
CA TYR A 241 -16.46 7.20 -6.92
C TYR A 241 -16.80 7.94 -5.63
N PRO A 242 -16.55 9.26 -5.52
CA PRO A 242 -16.87 10.02 -4.34
C PRO A 242 -18.40 10.15 -4.16
N ILE A 243 -18.91 9.65 -3.04
CA ILE A 243 -20.32 9.77 -2.66
C ILE A 243 -20.56 10.91 -1.66
N SER A 244 -19.50 11.35 -0.99
CA SER A 244 -19.49 12.52 -0.10
C SER A 244 -18.06 13.05 0.06
N GLU A 245 -17.89 14.13 0.82
CA GLU A 245 -16.55 14.67 1.15
C GLU A 245 -15.65 13.69 1.95
N ARG A 246 -16.24 12.65 2.55
CA ARG A 246 -15.54 11.72 3.44
C ARG A 246 -15.47 10.29 2.92
N TYR A 247 -16.41 9.91 2.05
CA TYR A 247 -16.58 8.53 1.63
C TYR A 247 -16.60 8.38 0.12
N GLU A 248 -15.92 7.36 -0.34
CA GLU A 248 -15.91 6.94 -1.74
C GLU A 248 -16.40 5.48 -1.83
N LEU A 249 -17.11 5.16 -2.88
CA LEU A 249 -17.39 3.79 -3.26
C LEU A 249 -16.17 3.24 -3.98
N LEU A 250 -15.62 2.12 -3.53
CA LEU A 250 -14.40 1.52 -4.07
C LEU A 250 -14.70 0.20 -4.76
N MET A 251 -14.18 0.04 -5.97
CA MET A 251 -14.03 -1.24 -6.66
C MET A 251 -12.54 -1.52 -6.84
N GLN A 252 -12.09 -2.69 -6.44
CA GLN A 252 -10.69 -3.12 -6.53
C GLN A 252 -10.59 -4.37 -7.40
N TYR A 253 -9.59 -4.42 -8.27
CA TYR A 253 -9.19 -5.60 -9.02
C TYR A 253 -7.71 -5.87 -8.80
N PHE A 254 -7.38 -7.11 -8.51
CA PHE A 254 -6.00 -7.57 -8.34
C PHE A 254 -5.73 -8.79 -9.22
N ASN A 255 -4.55 -8.82 -9.83
CA ASN A 255 -4.08 -9.98 -10.60
C ASN A 255 -2.56 -10.12 -10.44
N GLY A 256 -2.12 -11.29 -10.02
CA GLY A 256 -0.70 -11.61 -9.89
C GLY A 256 -0.32 -12.26 -8.57
N TYR A 257 0.90 -11.98 -8.12
CA TYR A 257 1.51 -12.53 -6.91
C TYR A 257 1.53 -11.52 -5.76
N GLY A 258 1.41 -12.02 -4.52
CA GLY A 258 1.52 -11.18 -3.33
C GLY A 258 0.30 -10.31 -3.06
N ASP A 259 -0.91 -10.82 -3.28
CA ASP A 259 -2.13 -10.21 -2.76
C ASP A 259 -2.06 -10.13 -1.23
N SER A 260 -1.58 -11.20 -0.59
CA SER A 260 -1.19 -11.23 0.83
C SER A 260 0.19 -11.87 1.01
N LEU A 261 0.74 -11.85 2.24
CA LEU A 261 2.03 -12.49 2.51
C LEU A 261 1.97 -14.01 2.37
N VAL A 262 0.90 -14.64 2.83
CA VAL A 262 0.76 -16.09 2.64
C VAL A 262 0.60 -16.46 1.17
N ASP A 263 0.11 -15.52 0.36
CA ASP A 263 -0.08 -15.66 -1.09
C ASP A 263 1.12 -15.12 -1.91
N TYR A 264 2.28 -14.84 -1.30
CA TYR A 264 3.37 -14.15 -2.00
C TYR A 264 3.83 -14.92 -3.26
N ASN A 265 3.81 -16.24 -3.22
CA ASN A 265 4.18 -17.15 -4.31
C ASN A 265 2.98 -17.84 -4.99
N HIS A 266 1.77 -17.44 -4.64
CA HIS A 266 0.52 -17.96 -5.16
C HIS A 266 -0.14 -16.94 -6.08
N HIS A 267 -0.39 -17.33 -7.34
CA HIS A 267 -1.04 -16.43 -8.30
C HIS A 267 -2.52 -16.29 -7.94
N GLN A 268 -2.95 -15.05 -7.71
CA GLN A 268 -4.31 -14.74 -7.33
C GLN A 268 -4.96 -13.79 -8.32
N GLN A 269 -6.24 -13.99 -8.57
CA GLN A 269 -7.13 -13.03 -9.21
C GLN A 269 -8.27 -12.73 -8.23
N ARG A 270 -8.39 -11.45 -7.93
CA ARG A 270 -9.37 -10.99 -6.96
C ARG A 270 -10.19 -9.84 -7.52
#